data_b8f7444d22e1064da6880bbabc76fe24
#
_entry.id   b8f7444d22e1064da6880bbabc76fe24
#
_cell.length_a   1.000
_cell.length_b   1.000
_cell.length_c   1.000
_cell.angle_alpha   90.00
_cell.angle_beta   90.00
_cell.angle_gamma   90.00
#
_symmetry.space_group_name_H-M   'P 1'
#
loop_
_entity.id
_entity.type
_entity.pdbx_description
1 polymer ?
#
loop_
_entity_poly.entity_id
_entity_poly.type
_entity_poly.pdbx_seq_one_letter_code
_entity_poly.pdbx_strand_id
1 'polypeptide(L)'
;MVAAPKFKDALEILAKHHGAVRSMVTLLQDTGEVRVEASDGLDQAAHSVKYRVGEGIVGRVVQTARPIVVPKVSAEPAFLNRAAKRPELPKEELSFICVPITLNRRSVGALGVDLKFNAERDYDRYVKFLGIVASTIAQAVKVQRLVQEDKKRLVDENLHLKQELRERYDFSSIIGSSGPVRQM
;
A
#
# COMPACT_ATOMS: atom_id res chain seq x y z
N MET A 1 -10.42 -3.51 -3.25
CA MET A 1 -9.54 -4.14 -2.25
C MET A 1 -9.72 -3.41 -0.93
N VAL A 2 -10.09 -4.10 0.12
CA VAL A 2 -10.28 -3.51 1.45
C VAL A 2 -8.89 -3.23 2.03
N ALA A 3 -8.64 -1.98 2.46
CA ALA A 3 -7.42 -1.62 3.16
C ALA A 3 -7.23 -2.56 4.38
N ALA A 4 -6.00 -3.03 4.60
CA ALA A 4 -5.73 -3.86 5.76
C ALA A 4 -6.09 -3.09 7.04
N PRO A 5 -6.97 -3.61 7.92
CA PRO A 5 -7.41 -2.91 9.13
C PRO A 5 -6.24 -2.37 9.97
N LYS A 6 -5.13 -3.09 10.00
CA LYS A 6 -3.91 -2.72 10.72
C LYS A 6 -3.28 -1.40 10.28
N PHE A 7 -3.39 -1.05 9.00
CA PHE A 7 -2.86 0.23 8.52
C PHE A 7 -3.70 1.39 9.04
N LYS A 8 -5.00 1.23 9.00
CA LYS A 8 -5.93 2.25 9.49
C LYS A 8 -5.75 2.48 10.98
N ASP A 9 -5.63 1.43 11.77
CA ASP A 9 -5.41 1.52 13.22
C ASP A 9 -4.14 2.32 13.54
N ALA A 10 -3.04 2.06 12.83
CA ALA A 10 -1.80 2.81 12.99
C ALA A 10 -1.98 4.30 12.67
N LEU A 11 -2.71 4.63 11.61
CA LEU A 11 -2.98 6.02 11.23
C LEU A 11 -3.89 6.73 12.25
N GLU A 12 -4.88 6.05 12.78
CA GLU A 12 -5.75 6.59 13.84
C GLU A 12 -4.95 6.89 15.12
N ILE A 13 -3.99 6.07 15.49
CA ILE A 13 -3.09 6.31 16.61
C ILE A 13 -2.25 7.57 16.38
N LEU A 14 -1.73 7.76 15.17
CA LEU A 14 -0.99 8.97 14.80
C LEU A 14 -1.85 10.23 14.95
N ALA A 15 -3.11 10.15 14.53
CA ALA A 15 -4.06 11.26 14.67
C ALA A 15 -4.36 11.59 16.12
N LYS A 16 -4.68 10.57 16.94
CA LYS A 16 -5.10 10.75 18.33
C LYS A 16 -3.96 11.14 19.26
N HIS A 17 -2.78 10.59 19.10
CA HIS A 17 -1.70 10.68 20.08
C HIS A 17 -0.48 11.48 19.62
N HIS A 18 -0.34 11.72 18.33
CA HIS A 18 0.84 12.36 17.76
C HIS A 18 0.56 13.60 16.91
N GLY A 19 -0.67 14.10 16.98
CA GLY A 19 -1.06 15.36 16.33
C GLY A 19 -1.09 15.34 14.81
N ALA A 20 -1.18 14.16 14.19
CA ALA A 20 -1.33 14.07 12.75
C ALA A 20 -2.69 14.62 12.33
N VAL A 21 -2.68 15.63 11.47
CA VAL A 21 -3.90 16.23 10.87
C VAL A 21 -4.45 15.30 9.80
N ARG A 22 -3.56 14.74 9.00
CA ARG A 22 -3.83 13.74 7.97
C ARG A 22 -2.66 12.80 7.85
N SER A 23 -2.94 11.58 7.49
CA SER A 23 -1.92 10.58 7.24
C SER A 23 -2.36 9.61 6.15
N MET A 24 -1.40 9.02 5.47
CA MET A 24 -1.66 8.03 4.44
C MET A 24 -0.55 7.00 4.34
N VAL A 25 -0.95 5.78 4.05
CA VAL A 25 -0.05 4.70 3.61
C VAL A 25 -0.22 4.53 2.11
N THR A 26 0.87 4.62 1.39
CA THR A 26 0.91 4.33 -0.05
C THR A 26 1.74 3.09 -0.28
N LEU A 27 1.35 2.26 -1.24
CA LEU A 27 2.08 1.05 -1.61
C LEU A 27 2.37 1.03 -3.11
N LEU A 28 3.57 0.56 -3.44
CA LEU A 28 4.00 0.33 -4.81
C LEU A 28 3.30 -0.91 -5.35
N GLN A 29 2.61 -0.76 -6.47
CA GLN A 29 1.92 -1.84 -7.17
C GLN A 29 2.84 -2.51 -8.19
N ASP A 30 2.48 -3.70 -8.64
CA ASP A 30 3.23 -4.43 -9.69
C ASP A 30 3.30 -3.66 -11.02
N THR A 31 2.35 -2.76 -11.25
CA THR A 31 2.32 -1.86 -12.40
C THR A 31 3.36 -0.74 -12.37
N GLY A 32 4.06 -0.56 -11.24
CA GLY A 32 4.99 0.56 -11.01
C GLY A 32 4.30 1.84 -10.51
N GLU A 33 2.99 1.83 -10.33
CA GLU A 33 2.25 2.93 -9.71
C GLU A 33 2.28 2.83 -8.18
N VAL A 34 2.29 3.97 -7.52
CA VAL A 34 2.16 4.08 -6.06
C VAL A 34 0.74 4.53 -5.75
N ARG A 35 -0.01 3.72 -5.01
CA ARG A 35 -1.41 3.97 -4.68
C ARG A 35 -1.62 4.14 -3.18
N VAL A 36 -2.60 4.96 -2.83
CA VAL A 36 -3.05 5.10 -1.44
C VAL A 36 -3.83 3.85 -1.03
N GLU A 37 -3.34 3.14 -0.04
CA GLU A 37 -3.97 1.93 0.51
C GLU A 37 -4.81 2.21 1.75
N ALA A 38 -4.38 3.14 2.58
CA ALA A 38 -5.09 3.57 3.77
C ALA A 38 -4.84 5.05 4.02
N SER A 39 -5.81 5.72 4.60
CA SER A 39 -5.69 7.13 4.98
C SER A 39 -6.55 7.44 6.19
N ASP A 40 -6.15 8.48 6.91
CA ASP A 40 -6.92 9.12 7.95
C ASP A 40 -6.94 10.63 7.71
N GLY A 41 -8.10 11.27 7.93
CA GLY A 41 -8.27 12.69 7.66
C GLY A 41 -8.32 13.07 6.18
N LEU A 42 -8.42 12.12 5.27
CA LEU A 42 -8.55 12.32 3.83
C LEU A 42 -9.89 11.75 3.33
N ASP A 43 -10.41 12.33 2.26
CA ASP A 43 -11.64 11.84 1.61
C ASP A 43 -11.40 10.49 0.91
N GLN A 44 -12.48 9.74 0.69
CA GLN A 44 -12.43 8.49 -0.08
C GLN A 44 -11.83 8.67 -1.47
N ALA A 45 -12.00 9.83 -2.07
CA ALA A 45 -11.40 10.17 -3.36
C ALA A 45 -9.85 10.09 -3.34
N ALA A 46 -9.22 10.20 -2.17
CA ALA A 46 -7.77 10.02 -2.03
C ALA A 46 -7.30 8.63 -2.45
N HIS A 47 -8.12 7.60 -2.28
CA HIS A 47 -7.80 6.23 -2.69
C HIS A 47 -7.72 6.02 -4.20
N SER A 48 -8.28 6.94 -4.98
CA SER A 48 -8.16 6.93 -6.45
C SER A 48 -6.90 7.59 -6.96
N VAL A 49 -6.16 8.27 -6.08
CA VAL A 49 -4.94 9.00 -6.45
C VAL A 49 -3.78 8.04 -6.66
N LYS A 50 -3.04 8.27 -7.74
CA LYS A 50 -1.87 7.51 -8.12
C LYS A 50 -0.68 8.43 -8.25
N TYR A 51 0.47 7.96 -7.82
CA TYR A 51 1.75 8.61 -8.03
C TYR A 51 2.64 7.71 -8.88
N ARG A 52 3.54 8.32 -9.63
CA ARG A 52 4.63 7.59 -10.28
C ARG A 52 5.85 7.58 -9.36
N VAL A 53 6.65 6.54 -9.46
CA VAL A 53 7.95 6.50 -8.78
C VAL A 53 8.79 7.70 -9.25
N GLY A 54 9.31 8.47 -8.31
CA GLY A 54 10.06 9.69 -8.58
C GLY A 54 9.21 10.96 -8.71
N GLU A 55 7.88 10.85 -8.73
CA GLU A 55 6.97 11.99 -8.87
C GLU A 55 6.55 12.56 -7.51
N GLY A 56 6.76 13.86 -7.32
CA GLY A 56 6.42 14.54 -6.07
C GLY A 56 7.24 14.05 -4.87
N ILE A 57 6.76 14.34 -3.67
CA ILE A 57 7.44 13.90 -2.43
C ILE A 57 7.28 12.38 -2.25
N VAL A 58 6.07 11.87 -2.37
CA VAL A 58 5.78 10.44 -2.17
C VAL A 58 6.57 9.58 -3.16
N GLY A 59 6.54 9.93 -4.45
CA GLY A 59 7.26 9.18 -5.48
C GLY A 59 8.78 9.20 -5.29
N ARG A 60 9.34 10.32 -4.81
CA ARG A 60 10.77 10.43 -4.50
C ARG A 60 11.17 9.59 -3.30
N VAL A 61 10.35 9.56 -2.25
CA VAL A 61 10.58 8.72 -1.07
C VAL A 61 10.60 7.25 -1.47
N VAL A 62 9.65 6.82 -2.29
CA VAL A 62 9.61 5.45 -2.83
C VAL A 62 10.85 5.15 -3.68
N GLN A 63 11.25 6.08 -4.53
CA GLN A 63 12.40 5.91 -5.42
C GLN A 63 13.73 5.83 -4.67
N THR A 64 13.95 6.72 -3.69
CA THR A 64 15.24 6.87 -3.01
C THR A 64 15.34 6.04 -1.72
N ALA A 65 14.22 5.55 -1.20
CA ALA A 65 14.12 4.92 0.12
C ALA A 65 14.67 5.82 1.26
N ARG A 66 14.52 7.13 1.10
CA ARG A 66 14.97 8.14 2.08
C ARG A 66 13.79 9.00 2.52
N PRO A 67 13.71 9.36 3.80
CA PRO A 67 12.67 10.27 4.27
C PRO A 67 12.86 11.67 3.69
N ILE A 68 11.75 12.37 3.48
CA ILE A 68 11.71 13.77 3.08
C ILE A 68 10.84 14.52 4.08
N VAL A 69 11.37 15.64 4.57
CA VAL A 69 10.67 16.58 5.45
C VAL A 69 10.38 17.86 4.69
N VAL A 70 9.13 18.29 4.71
CA VAL A 70 8.68 19.56 4.15
C VAL A 70 8.17 20.41 5.32
N PRO A 71 8.99 21.32 5.87
CA PRO A 71 8.60 22.12 7.03
C PRO A 71 7.37 23.01 6.77
N LYS A 72 7.28 23.56 5.57
CA LYS A 72 6.16 24.40 5.12
C LYS A 72 5.68 23.92 3.76
N VAL A 73 4.50 23.32 3.73
CA VAL A 73 3.90 22.78 2.51
C VAL A 73 3.67 23.87 1.46
N SER A 74 3.31 25.09 1.89
CA SER A 74 3.06 26.22 0.98
C SER A 74 4.31 26.68 0.21
N ALA A 75 5.50 26.39 0.73
CA ALA A 75 6.76 26.80 0.13
C ALA A 75 7.44 25.70 -0.71
N GLU A 76 6.86 24.51 -0.80
CA GLU A 76 7.48 23.35 -1.48
C GLU A 76 6.85 23.09 -2.85
N PRO A 77 7.56 23.38 -3.97
CA PRO A 77 7.03 23.16 -5.32
C PRO A 77 6.80 21.69 -5.67
N ALA A 78 7.55 20.76 -5.06
CA ALA A 78 7.44 19.34 -5.32
C ALA A 78 6.23 18.68 -4.63
N PHE A 79 5.52 19.42 -3.79
CA PHE A 79 4.34 18.92 -3.08
C PHE A 79 3.11 18.97 -3.99
N LEU A 80 2.72 17.82 -4.53
CA LEU A 80 1.63 17.75 -5.51
C LEU A 80 0.22 17.84 -4.92
N ASN A 81 0.09 17.63 -3.63
CA ASN A 81 -1.18 17.72 -2.88
C ASN A 81 -2.38 16.99 -3.54
N ARG A 82 -2.12 15.91 -4.25
CA ARG A 82 -3.17 15.18 -5.02
C ARG A 82 -4.20 14.50 -4.13
N ALA A 83 -3.73 13.85 -3.06
CA ALA A 83 -4.60 13.08 -2.17
C ALA A 83 -5.53 13.96 -1.33
N ALA A 84 -5.13 15.18 -1.04
CA ALA A 84 -5.89 16.10 -0.19
C ALA A 84 -6.89 16.97 -0.94
N LYS A 85 -6.84 17.03 -2.28
CA LYS A 85 -7.72 17.86 -3.12
C LYS A 85 -8.00 19.23 -2.50
N ARG A 86 -6.96 20.03 -2.27
CA ARG A 86 -7.12 21.35 -1.67
C ARG A 86 -7.46 22.38 -2.75
N PRO A 87 -8.69 22.87 -2.84
CA PRO A 87 -8.99 24.03 -3.68
C PRO A 87 -8.37 25.33 -3.12
N GLU A 88 -8.13 25.36 -1.81
CA GLU A 88 -7.55 26.49 -1.10
C GLU A 88 -6.41 26.02 -0.19
N LEU A 89 -5.38 26.84 -0.06
CA LEU A 89 -4.35 26.66 0.96
C LEU A 89 -5.04 26.62 2.34
N PRO A 90 -4.73 25.67 3.20
CA PRO A 90 -5.32 25.64 4.53
C PRO A 90 -5.02 26.97 5.23
N LYS A 91 -5.97 27.44 6.01
CA LYS A 91 -5.81 28.67 6.82
C LYS A 91 -4.60 28.58 7.75
N GLU A 92 -4.20 27.39 8.11
CA GLU A 92 -3.03 27.10 8.92
C GLU A 92 -1.94 26.42 8.06
N GLU A 93 -0.69 26.84 8.25
CA GLU A 93 0.47 26.21 7.61
C GLU A 93 0.63 24.78 8.13
N LEU A 94 0.95 23.86 7.22
CA LEU A 94 1.22 22.45 7.53
C LEU A 94 2.67 22.09 7.21
N SER A 95 3.19 21.15 7.98
CA SER A 95 4.40 20.41 7.67
C SER A 95 4.03 19.04 7.13
N PHE A 96 4.78 18.54 6.18
CA PHE A 96 4.62 17.20 5.65
C PHE A 96 5.88 16.38 5.87
N ILE A 97 5.73 15.20 6.46
CA ILE A 97 6.83 14.26 6.66
C ILE A 97 6.46 12.97 5.95
N CYS A 98 7.34 12.50 5.08
CA CYS A 98 7.15 11.27 4.34
C CYS A 98 8.34 10.35 4.56
N VAL A 99 8.08 9.14 5.05
CA VAL A 99 9.12 8.14 5.31
C VAL A 99 8.87 6.90 4.46
N PRO A 100 9.92 6.21 4.00
CA PRO A 100 9.76 5.01 3.21
C PRO A 100 9.27 3.82 4.05
N ILE A 101 8.46 2.99 3.44
CA ILE A 101 8.10 1.67 3.95
C ILE A 101 9.01 0.69 3.21
N THR A 102 9.92 0.03 3.93
CA THR A 102 10.95 -0.82 3.31
C THR A 102 10.82 -2.28 3.73
N LEU A 103 10.95 -3.16 2.75
CA LEU A 103 11.09 -4.62 2.94
C LEU A 103 12.34 -5.08 2.20
N ASN A 104 13.19 -5.87 2.87
CA ASN A 104 14.40 -6.41 2.26
C ASN A 104 15.26 -5.33 1.58
N ARG A 105 15.41 -4.16 2.25
CA ARG A 105 16.16 -2.98 1.76
C ARG A 105 15.58 -2.33 0.51
N ARG A 106 14.37 -2.68 0.11
CA ARG A 106 13.66 -2.04 -1.00
C ARG A 106 12.45 -1.28 -0.49
N SER A 107 12.23 -0.11 -1.04
CA SER A 107 11.02 0.66 -0.75
C SER A 107 9.82 -0.01 -1.42
N VAL A 108 8.80 -0.33 -0.63
CA VAL A 108 7.53 -0.90 -1.09
C VAL A 108 6.38 0.09 -0.99
N GLY A 109 6.64 1.25 -0.45
CA GLY A 109 5.66 2.31 -0.28
C GLY A 109 6.20 3.46 0.56
N ALA A 110 5.31 4.29 1.04
CA ALA A 110 5.62 5.42 1.89
C ALA A 110 4.51 5.69 2.89
N LEU A 111 4.89 6.19 4.06
CA LEU A 111 4.01 6.74 5.08
C LEU A 111 4.15 8.26 5.06
N GLY A 112 3.08 8.96 4.72
CA GLY A 112 2.99 10.42 4.70
C GLY A 112 2.13 10.94 5.83
N VAL A 113 2.58 11.99 6.50
CA VAL A 113 1.88 12.61 7.63
C VAL A 113 1.92 14.13 7.51
N ASP A 114 0.75 14.76 7.58
CA ASP A 114 0.59 16.20 7.72
C ASP A 114 0.47 16.56 9.20
N LEU A 115 1.25 17.55 9.61
CA LEU A 115 1.24 18.12 10.95
C LEU A 115 1.03 19.62 10.88
N LYS A 116 0.45 20.22 11.91
CA LYS A 116 0.45 21.67 12.05
C LYS A 116 1.89 22.18 12.13
N PHE A 117 2.19 23.27 11.40
CA PHE A 117 3.51 23.88 11.44
C PHE A 117 3.88 24.29 12.84
N ASN A 118 5.09 23.93 13.25
CA ASN A 118 5.72 24.38 14.48
C ASN A 118 7.21 24.63 14.22
N ALA A 119 7.64 25.87 14.38
CA ALA A 119 9.02 26.28 14.12
C ALA A 119 10.06 25.56 15.01
N GLU A 120 9.63 25.11 16.20
CA GLU A 120 10.51 24.46 17.19
C GLU A 120 10.45 22.93 17.14
N ARG A 121 9.77 22.37 16.12
CA ARG A 121 9.63 20.91 16.02
C ARG A 121 10.98 20.24 15.73
N ASP A 122 11.29 19.21 16.50
CA ASP A 122 12.39 18.30 16.22
C ASP A 122 11.98 17.29 15.14
N TYR A 123 12.24 17.63 13.89
CA TYR A 123 11.90 16.78 12.75
C TYR A 123 12.70 15.48 12.73
N ASP A 124 13.94 15.46 13.14
CA ASP A 124 14.77 14.26 13.17
C ASP A 124 14.19 13.22 14.11
N ARG A 125 13.75 13.65 15.27
CA ARG A 125 13.06 12.79 16.24
C ARG A 125 11.75 12.25 15.66
N TYR A 126 10.99 13.09 14.99
CA TYR A 126 9.72 12.71 14.38
C TYR A 126 9.92 11.72 13.22
N VAL A 127 10.92 11.93 12.38
CA VAL A 127 11.31 11.02 11.29
C VAL A 127 11.68 9.64 11.85
N LYS A 128 12.46 9.58 12.92
CA LYS A 128 12.82 8.32 13.58
C LYS A 128 11.59 7.60 14.11
N PHE A 129 10.69 8.32 14.74
CA PHE A 129 9.43 7.77 15.23
C PHE A 129 8.56 7.22 14.09
N LEU A 130 8.35 8.00 13.04
CA LEU A 130 7.60 7.54 11.87
C LEU A 130 8.28 6.38 11.16
N GLY A 131 9.61 6.32 11.18
CA GLY A 131 10.38 5.19 10.68
C GLY A 131 10.05 3.87 11.41
N ILE A 132 9.85 3.92 12.71
CA ILE A 132 9.41 2.77 13.52
C ILE A 132 7.99 2.36 13.12
N VAL A 133 7.07 3.32 12.97
CA VAL A 133 5.70 3.06 12.52
C VAL A 133 5.72 2.45 11.11
N ALA A 134 6.50 3.00 10.20
CA ALA A 134 6.67 2.48 8.84
C ALA A 134 7.23 1.05 8.83
N SER A 135 8.14 0.75 9.74
CA SER A 135 8.69 -0.61 9.91
C SER A 135 7.62 -1.61 10.35
N THR A 136 6.74 -1.21 11.27
CA THR A 136 5.59 -2.01 11.69
C THR A 136 4.60 -2.24 10.53
N ILE A 137 4.34 -1.20 9.75
CA ILE A 137 3.51 -1.30 8.53
C ILE A 137 4.17 -2.24 7.52
N ALA A 138 5.48 -2.17 7.36
CA ALA A 138 6.22 -3.07 6.47
C ALA A 138 6.02 -4.55 6.83
N GLN A 139 6.03 -4.89 8.12
CA GLN A 139 5.74 -6.25 8.56
C GLN A 139 4.32 -6.68 8.21
N ALA A 140 3.34 -5.79 8.37
CA ALA A 140 1.96 -6.07 7.97
C ALA A 140 1.83 -6.26 6.45
N VAL A 141 2.54 -5.48 5.65
CA VAL A 141 2.61 -5.64 4.19
C VAL A 141 3.21 -7.00 3.82
N LYS A 142 4.29 -7.40 4.49
CA LYS A 142 4.93 -8.70 4.27
C LYS A 142 3.95 -9.85 4.51
N VAL A 143 3.25 -9.84 5.64
CA VAL A 143 2.25 -10.87 5.96
C VAL A 143 1.13 -10.89 4.91
N GLN A 144 0.60 -9.74 4.53
CA GLN A 144 -0.44 -9.62 3.51
C GLN A 144 0.00 -10.21 2.17
N ARG A 145 1.22 -9.92 1.73
CA ARG A 145 1.78 -10.45 0.48
C ARG A 145 1.91 -11.97 0.54
N LEU A 146 2.43 -12.51 1.63
CA LEU A 146 2.57 -13.96 1.82
C LEU A 146 1.19 -14.65 1.79
N VAL A 147 0.19 -14.09 2.44
CA VAL A 147 -1.18 -14.63 2.42
C VAL A 147 -1.75 -14.61 1.01
N GLN A 148 -1.53 -13.54 0.25
CA GLN A 148 -2.01 -13.45 -1.13
C GLN A 148 -1.31 -14.43 -2.07
N GLU A 149 0.01 -14.59 -1.92
CA GLU A 149 0.80 -15.58 -2.68
C GLU A 149 0.32 -17.00 -2.40
N ASP A 150 0.06 -17.36 -1.14
CA ASP A 150 -0.49 -18.65 -0.76
C ASP A 150 -1.88 -18.89 -1.33
N LYS A 151 -2.77 -17.89 -1.28
CA LYS A 151 -4.09 -17.98 -1.91
C LYS A 151 -4.00 -18.22 -3.41
N LYS A 152 -3.13 -17.47 -4.09
CA LYS A 152 -2.93 -17.62 -5.53
C LYS A 152 -2.42 -19.02 -5.86
N ARG A 153 -1.42 -19.51 -5.13
CA ARG A 153 -0.89 -20.86 -5.29
C ARG A 153 -1.97 -21.93 -5.09
N LEU A 154 -2.78 -21.80 -4.03
CA LEU A 154 -3.87 -22.75 -3.75
C LEU A 154 -4.97 -22.72 -4.82
N VAL A 155 -5.29 -21.56 -5.36
CA VAL A 155 -6.23 -21.43 -6.48
C VAL A 155 -5.67 -22.11 -7.74
N ASP A 156 -4.40 -21.87 -8.05
CA ASP A 156 -3.72 -22.45 -9.22
C ASP A 156 -3.64 -23.99 -9.09
N GLU A 157 -3.26 -24.50 -7.91
CA GLU A 157 -3.27 -25.96 -7.63
C GLU A 157 -4.67 -26.56 -7.75
N ASN A 158 -5.69 -25.88 -7.23
CA ASN A 158 -7.09 -26.34 -7.30
C ASN A 158 -7.56 -26.42 -8.76
N LEU A 159 -7.28 -25.41 -9.57
CA LEU A 159 -7.59 -25.40 -10.99
C LEU A 159 -6.88 -26.54 -11.73
N HIS A 160 -5.61 -26.77 -11.42
CA HIS A 160 -4.82 -27.85 -12.02
C HIS A 160 -5.38 -29.23 -11.66
N LEU A 161 -5.69 -29.46 -10.38
CA LEU A 161 -6.30 -30.70 -9.91
C LEU A 161 -7.70 -30.95 -10.53
N LYS A 162 -8.51 -29.91 -10.66
CA LYS A 162 -9.81 -30.00 -11.34
C LYS A 162 -9.67 -30.36 -12.81
N GLN A 163 -8.67 -29.81 -13.48
CA GLN A 163 -8.37 -30.13 -14.87
C GLN A 163 -7.91 -31.60 -15.01
N GLU A 164 -6.99 -32.05 -14.16
CA GLU A 164 -6.56 -33.45 -14.15
C GLU A 164 -7.73 -34.42 -13.91
N LEU A 165 -8.60 -34.11 -12.96
CA LEU A 165 -9.79 -34.92 -12.68
C LEU A 165 -10.73 -34.96 -13.89
N ARG A 166 -10.92 -33.84 -14.58
CA ARG A 166 -11.73 -33.77 -15.79
C ARG A 166 -11.15 -34.63 -16.90
N GLU A 167 -9.85 -34.55 -17.15
CA GLU A 167 -9.16 -35.36 -18.14
C GLU A 167 -9.28 -36.87 -17.82
N ARG A 168 -9.11 -37.26 -16.56
CA ARG A 168 -9.27 -38.64 -16.13
C ARG A 168 -10.72 -39.13 -16.28
N TYR A 169 -11.68 -38.28 -15.97
CA TYR A 169 -13.10 -38.60 -16.15
C TYR A 169 -13.44 -38.79 -17.61
N ASP A 170 -13.00 -37.90 -18.49
CA ASP A 170 -13.22 -38.02 -19.93
C ASP A 170 -12.55 -39.28 -20.48
N PHE A 171 -11.33 -39.59 -20.04
CA PHE A 171 -10.62 -40.81 -20.42
C PHE A 171 -11.35 -42.08 -19.95
N SER A 172 -11.81 -42.11 -18.72
CA SER A 172 -12.60 -43.24 -18.18
C SER A 172 -13.94 -43.41 -18.93
N SER A 173 -14.58 -42.30 -19.29
CA SER A 173 -15.81 -42.30 -20.08
C SER A 173 -15.61 -42.89 -21.49
N ILE A 174 -14.49 -42.55 -22.15
CA ILE A 174 -14.15 -43.11 -23.46
C ILE A 174 -13.84 -44.59 -23.36
N ILE A 175 -13.10 -45.06 -22.38
CA ILE A 175 -12.82 -46.48 -22.17
C ILE A 175 -14.10 -47.26 -21.80
N GLY A 176 -14.94 -46.67 -20.95
CA GLY A 176 -16.23 -47.28 -20.55
C GLY A 176 -17.20 -47.44 -21.72
N SER A 177 -17.19 -46.55 -22.67
CA SER A 177 -18.08 -46.61 -23.86
C SER A 177 -17.61 -47.62 -24.90
N SER A 178 -16.38 -48.08 -24.86
CA SER A 178 -15.86 -49.09 -25.79
C SER A 178 -16.06 -50.54 -25.30
N GLY A 179 -16.59 -50.73 -24.08
CA GLY A 179 -16.80 -52.02 -23.47
C GLY A 179 -17.98 -52.87 -24.00
N PRO A 180 -19.10 -52.30 -24.44
CA PRO A 180 -20.29 -53.08 -24.86
C PRO A 180 -20.25 -53.64 -26.27
N VAL A 181 -19.29 -53.33 -27.10
CA VAL A 181 -19.29 -53.74 -28.54
C VAL A 181 -18.69 -55.13 -28.76
N ARG A 182 -18.39 -55.89 -27.69
CA ARG A 182 -17.76 -57.20 -27.79
C ARG A 182 -18.64 -58.41 -27.59
N GLN A 183 -19.92 -58.28 -27.76
CA GLN A 183 -20.80 -59.47 -27.76
C GLN A 183 -21.54 -59.58 -29.08
N MET A 184 -20.87 -60.11 -30.04
CA MET A 184 -21.45 -60.95 -31.06
C MET A 184 -20.51 -62.07 -31.38
#